data_14014bc664a29c9e692359fb2b7fcb38
#
_entry.id   14014bc664a29c9e692359fb2b7fcb38
#
_cell.length_a   1.000
_cell.length_b   1.000
_cell.length_c   1.000
_cell.angle_alpha   90.00
_cell.angle_beta   90.00
_cell.angle_gamma   90.00
#
_symmetry.space_group_name_H-M   'P 1'
#
loop_
_entity.id
_entity.type
_entity.pdbx_description
1 polymer ?
#
loop_
_entity_poly.entity_id
_entity_poly.type
_entity_poly.pdbx_seq_one_letter_code
_entity_poly.pdbx_strand_id
1 'polypeptide(L)'
;MPSGTIHTLIKYDGNKFNEYRDFKDYIKYDNIKNIIEPFCGTASISFKIWEEYGDKFNYYINDKNEDILKYFEFHKKTNLNEFIDQFNIDKRQYDTQDKITVLYNEWCIYKDTYKYIILKKLTYMSLKMLRRDIKDRREYQIWETKSKVNKHQMKFQEFLNSPNVFITNNDWKECYNKYKDDNANLIIFDPPYVKSNNTNYNEDCRGLNVYENLNDINKDKAQSYFILEDIEETKELFKEWNILGTYPKTYSRSRRTTVHIVYKNIT
;
A
#
# COMPACT_ATOMS: atom_id res chain seq x y z
N MET A 1 14.50 9.23 -14.34
CA MET A 1 13.16 9.83 -14.12
C MET A 1 13.13 10.34 -12.69
N PRO A 2 12.56 11.50 -12.39
CA PRO A 2 12.44 11.96 -11.03
C PRO A 2 11.66 10.91 -10.23
N SER A 3 12.07 10.68 -8.99
CA SER A 3 11.42 9.77 -8.05
C SER A 3 9.92 10.01 -8.09
N GLY A 4 9.15 8.97 -8.50
CA GLY A 4 7.73 9.11 -8.79
C GLY A 4 6.98 9.80 -7.68
N THR A 5 6.19 10.77 -8.07
CA THR A 5 5.27 11.48 -7.19
C THR A 5 4.31 10.45 -6.58
N ILE A 6 4.37 10.24 -5.27
CA ILE A 6 3.46 9.33 -4.56
C ILE A 6 2.29 10.11 -3.95
N HIS A 7 1.13 9.45 -3.83
CA HIS A 7 -0.08 10.04 -3.27
C HIS A 7 -0.03 10.16 -1.74
N THR A 8 0.90 9.50 -1.08
CA THR A 8 1.03 9.48 0.38
C THR A 8 2.17 10.36 0.88
N LEU A 9 2.08 10.77 2.14
CA LEU A 9 3.17 11.44 2.86
C LEU A 9 4.31 10.48 3.20
N ILE A 10 3.99 9.19 3.34
CA ILE A 10 4.94 8.14 3.72
C ILE A 10 5.37 7.31 2.51
N LYS A 11 6.57 6.75 2.57
CA LYS A 11 7.01 5.69 1.67
C LYS A 11 6.53 4.34 2.20
N TYR A 12 5.97 3.53 1.32
CA TYR A 12 5.45 2.21 1.67
C TYR A 12 5.90 1.18 0.64
N ASP A 13 6.43 0.06 1.12
CA ASP A 13 6.87 -1.03 0.24
C ASP A 13 5.64 -1.69 -0.40
N GLY A 14 5.73 -2.05 -1.67
CA GLY A 14 4.62 -2.66 -2.41
C GLY A 14 3.57 -1.68 -2.95
N ASN A 15 3.76 -0.36 -2.79
CA ASN A 15 2.82 0.64 -3.30
C ASN A 15 2.57 0.50 -4.81
N LYS A 16 1.31 0.28 -5.19
CA LYS A 16 0.86 0.04 -6.57
C LYS A 16 0.52 1.32 -7.37
N PHE A 17 0.76 2.51 -6.80
CA PHE A 17 0.34 3.77 -7.41
C PHE A 17 0.82 3.96 -8.85
N ASN A 18 2.07 3.65 -9.11
CA ASN A 18 2.64 3.75 -10.47
C ASN A 18 2.38 2.51 -11.33
N GLU A 19 2.14 1.36 -10.70
CA GLU A 19 1.86 0.10 -11.40
C GLU A 19 0.42 0.02 -11.90
N TYR A 20 -0.50 0.74 -11.29
CA TYR A 20 -1.94 0.69 -11.62
C TYR A 20 -2.20 0.81 -13.12
N ARG A 21 -1.50 1.70 -13.82
CA ARG A 21 -1.61 1.89 -15.28
C ARG A 21 -1.30 0.62 -16.09
N ASP A 22 -0.46 -0.26 -15.53
CA ASP A 22 0.05 -1.44 -16.23
C ASP A 22 -0.93 -2.63 -16.11
N PHE A 23 -1.85 -2.60 -15.13
CA PHE A 23 -2.82 -3.67 -14.93
C PHE A 23 -4.30 -3.22 -14.91
N LYS A 24 -4.60 -1.95 -14.88
CA LYS A 24 -5.97 -1.44 -14.75
C LYS A 24 -6.95 -1.95 -15.82
N ASP A 25 -6.48 -2.15 -17.04
CA ASP A 25 -7.32 -2.60 -18.16
C ASP A 25 -7.74 -4.08 -18.05
N TYR A 26 -7.09 -4.85 -17.18
CA TYR A 26 -7.51 -6.22 -16.86
C TYR A 26 -8.68 -6.25 -15.89
N ILE A 27 -8.92 -5.19 -15.09
CA ILE A 27 -10.01 -5.14 -14.12
C ILE A 27 -11.28 -4.69 -14.82
N LYS A 28 -12.38 -5.43 -14.64
CA LYS A 28 -13.69 -5.09 -15.20
C LYS A 28 -14.64 -4.64 -14.10
N TYR A 29 -15.39 -3.61 -14.38
CA TYR A 29 -16.26 -2.92 -13.42
C TYR A 29 -17.76 -3.06 -13.75
N ASP A 30 -18.11 -4.01 -14.62
CA ASP A 30 -19.49 -4.23 -15.03
C ASP A 30 -20.31 -4.72 -13.82
N ASN A 31 -21.42 -4.03 -13.52
CA ASN A 31 -22.32 -4.30 -12.40
C ASN A 31 -21.69 -4.16 -11.01
N ILE A 32 -20.45 -3.67 -10.90
CA ILE A 32 -19.78 -3.46 -9.63
C ILE A 32 -20.33 -2.22 -8.92
N LYS A 33 -20.56 -2.37 -7.62
CA LYS A 33 -20.95 -1.29 -6.69
C LYS A 33 -19.89 -1.03 -5.63
N ASN A 34 -19.15 -2.08 -5.24
CA ASN A 34 -18.21 -2.01 -4.14
C ASN A 34 -16.82 -2.49 -4.59
N ILE A 35 -15.79 -1.74 -4.20
CA ILE A 35 -14.39 -2.09 -4.37
C ILE A 35 -13.82 -2.41 -2.99
N ILE A 36 -13.23 -3.58 -2.84
CA ILE A 36 -12.72 -4.07 -1.56
C ILE A 36 -11.23 -4.40 -1.68
N GLU A 37 -10.40 -3.83 -0.82
CA GLU A 37 -8.98 -4.17 -0.69
C GLU A 37 -8.71 -4.74 0.71
N PRO A 38 -8.65 -6.08 0.89
CA PRO A 38 -8.35 -6.71 2.19
C PRO A 38 -6.93 -6.44 2.71
N PHE A 39 -5.99 -6.08 1.82
CA PHE A 39 -4.59 -5.74 2.08
C PHE A 39 -4.28 -4.38 1.44
N CYS A 40 -4.92 -3.32 1.89
CA CYS A 40 -4.85 -2.05 1.15
C CYS A 40 -3.49 -1.35 1.25
N GLY A 41 -2.67 -1.63 2.27
CA GLY A 41 -1.44 -0.89 2.51
C GLY A 41 -1.72 0.62 2.52
N THR A 42 -1.20 1.33 1.53
CA THR A 42 -1.48 2.77 1.35
C THR A 42 -2.69 3.07 0.46
N ALA A 43 -3.56 2.10 0.25
CA ALA A 43 -4.79 2.20 -0.54
C ALA A 43 -4.57 2.76 -1.97
N SER A 44 -3.43 2.44 -2.57
CA SER A 44 -3.05 3.02 -3.85
C SER A 44 -3.93 2.56 -5.01
N ILE A 45 -4.46 1.34 -4.97
CA ILE A 45 -5.33 0.82 -6.03
C ILE A 45 -6.70 1.48 -5.92
N SER A 46 -7.35 1.42 -4.76
CA SER A 46 -8.65 2.07 -4.55
C SER A 46 -8.60 3.56 -4.84
N PHE A 47 -7.53 4.25 -4.41
CA PHE A 47 -7.35 5.66 -4.72
C PHE A 47 -7.24 5.92 -6.23
N LYS A 48 -6.51 5.09 -6.98
CA LYS A 48 -6.39 5.23 -8.43
C LYS A 48 -7.71 4.96 -9.15
N ILE A 49 -8.49 3.99 -8.68
CA ILE A 49 -9.84 3.75 -9.18
C ILE A 49 -10.73 4.96 -8.88
N TRP A 50 -10.65 5.52 -7.67
CA TRP A 50 -11.39 6.72 -7.31
C TRP A 50 -10.97 7.95 -8.13
N GLU A 51 -9.67 8.11 -8.46
CA GLU A 51 -9.24 9.20 -9.37
C GLU A 51 -9.90 9.11 -10.76
N GLU A 52 -10.25 7.91 -11.25
CA GLU A 52 -10.86 7.68 -12.56
C GLU A 52 -12.40 7.70 -12.51
N TYR A 53 -13.01 7.20 -11.44
CA TYR A 53 -14.46 6.96 -11.36
C TYR A 53 -15.17 7.79 -10.28
N GLY A 54 -14.44 8.50 -9.42
CA GLY A 54 -15.02 9.26 -8.32
C GLY A 54 -15.82 8.39 -7.36
N ASP A 55 -16.94 8.92 -6.89
CA ASP A 55 -17.84 8.28 -5.94
C ASP A 55 -18.84 7.31 -6.61
N LYS A 56 -18.52 6.80 -7.82
CA LYS A 56 -19.32 5.78 -8.49
C LYS A 56 -19.39 4.48 -7.70
N PHE A 57 -18.37 4.17 -6.94
CA PHE A 57 -18.27 2.96 -6.13
C PHE A 57 -18.16 3.30 -4.63
N ASN A 58 -18.53 2.35 -3.78
CA ASN A 58 -18.10 2.35 -2.40
C ASN A 58 -16.73 1.66 -2.29
N TYR A 59 -15.82 2.22 -1.52
CA TYR A 59 -14.46 1.73 -1.35
C TYR A 59 -14.27 1.24 0.08
N TYR A 60 -14.02 -0.04 0.24
CA TYR A 60 -13.75 -0.68 1.54
C TYR A 60 -12.26 -1.01 1.59
N ILE A 61 -11.49 -0.14 2.23
CA ILE A 61 -10.05 -0.31 2.38
C ILE A 61 -9.75 -0.86 3.76
N ASN A 62 -9.09 -2.02 3.80
CA ASN A 62 -8.77 -2.74 5.02
C ASN A 62 -7.28 -3.04 5.09
N ASP A 63 -6.70 -2.87 6.27
CA ASP A 63 -5.35 -3.37 6.55
C ASP A 63 -5.26 -3.78 8.03
N LYS A 64 -4.57 -4.90 8.31
CA LYS A 64 -4.35 -5.38 9.67
C LYS A 64 -3.35 -4.50 10.44
N ASN A 65 -2.54 -3.72 9.73
CA ASN A 65 -1.54 -2.84 10.32
C ASN A 65 -2.18 -1.56 10.87
N GLU A 66 -2.34 -1.48 12.17
CA GLU A 66 -2.92 -0.34 12.89
C GLU A 66 -2.19 0.99 12.59
N ASP A 67 -0.87 0.96 12.34
CA ASP A 67 -0.11 2.18 12.03
C ASP A 67 -0.55 2.79 10.68
N ILE A 68 -1.04 1.98 9.74
CA ILE A 68 -1.61 2.45 8.48
C ILE A 68 -2.93 3.19 8.72
N LEU A 69 -3.78 2.66 9.58
CA LEU A 69 -5.04 3.32 9.91
C LEU A 69 -4.82 4.65 10.64
N LYS A 70 -3.94 4.67 11.62
CA LYS A 70 -3.53 5.90 12.31
C LYS A 70 -2.97 6.92 11.32
N TYR A 71 -2.21 6.45 10.33
CA TYR A 71 -1.72 7.29 9.25
C TYR A 71 -2.87 7.85 8.38
N PHE A 72 -3.88 7.05 8.01
CA PHE A 72 -5.03 7.55 7.26
C PHE A 72 -5.80 8.61 8.05
N GLU A 73 -6.08 8.36 9.31
CA GLU A 73 -6.74 9.33 10.19
C GLU A 73 -5.95 10.63 10.34
N PHE A 74 -4.62 10.53 10.45
CA PHE A 74 -3.74 11.69 10.45
C PHE A 74 -3.86 12.46 9.12
N HIS A 75 -3.76 11.76 7.99
CA HIS A 75 -3.80 12.38 6.67
C HIS A 75 -5.14 13.08 6.40
N LYS A 76 -6.27 12.47 6.84
CA LYS A 76 -7.60 13.07 6.74
C LYS A 76 -7.71 14.43 7.43
N LYS A 77 -7.17 14.52 8.65
CA LYS A 77 -7.41 15.64 9.57
C LYS A 77 -6.36 16.74 9.50
N THR A 78 -5.18 16.43 8.96
CA THR A 78 -4.02 17.32 9.01
C THR A 78 -4.05 18.36 7.89
N ASN A 79 -3.73 19.62 8.21
CA ASN A 79 -3.35 20.58 7.20
C ASN A 79 -1.99 20.19 6.61
N LEU A 80 -2.01 19.67 5.39
CA LEU A 80 -0.82 19.08 4.75
C LEU A 80 0.29 20.10 4.52
N ASN A 81 -0.05 21.37 4.25
CA ASN A 81 0.94 22.42 4.04
C ASN A 81 1.65 22.77 5.36
N GLU A 82 0.88 22.99 6.43
CA GLU A 82 1.43 23.24 7.76
C GLU A 82 2.30 22.06 8.24
N PHE A 83 1.82 20.84 8.05
CA PHE A 83 2.59 19.64 8.38
C PHE A 83 3.92 19.59 7.63
N ILE A 84 3.92 19.85 6.31
CA ILE A 84 5.14 19.80 5.51
C ILE A 84 6.09 20.94 5.87
N ASP A 85 5.60 22.11 6.20
CA ASP A 85 6.43 23.21 6.68
C ASP A 85 7.08 22.87 8.03
N GLN A 86 6.32 22.32 8.97
CA GLN A 86 6.87 21.85 10.24
C GLN A 86 7.86 20.70 10.03
N PHE A 87 7.54 19.71 9.17
CA PHE A 87 8.46 18.64 8.82
C PHE A 87 9.78 19.17 8.26
N ASN A 88 9.75 20.20 7.42
CA ASN A 88 10.96 20.81 6.87
C ASN A 88 11.85 21.49 7.94
N ILE A 89 11.26 21.89 9.07
CA ILE A 89 11.99 22.38 10.24
C ILE A 89 12.55 21.20 11.03
N ASP A 90 11.69 20.26 11.40
CA ASP A 90 12.00 19.16 12.31
C ASP A 90 13.03 18.20 11.73
N LYS A 91 12.98 17.91 10.43
CA LYS A 91 13.94 17.00 9.80
C LYS A 91 15.41 17.39 10.03
N ARG A 92 15.70 18.69 10.23
CA ARG A 92 17.04 19.18 10.49
C ARG A 92 17.59 18.72 11.85
N GLN A 93 16.70 18.31 12.76
CA GLN A 93 17.08 17.80 14.08
C GLN A 93 17.58 16.35 13.99
N TYR A 94 17.20 15.60 12.94
CA TYR A 94 17.50 14.18 12.75
C TYR A 94 18.58 13.98 11.67
N ASP A 95 19.68 14.71 11.78
CA ASP A 95 20.78 14.76 10.82
C ASP A 95 21.85 13.67 11.03
N THR A 96 21.69 12.84 12.06
CA THR A 96 22.58 11.72 12.36
C THR A 96 21.80 10.42 12.59
N GLN A 97 22.47 9.27 12.39
CA GLN A 97 21.90 7.96 12.65
C GLN A 97 21.46 7.81 14.11
N ASP A 98 22.22 8.32 15.05
CA ASP A 98 21.90 8.22 16.48
C ASP A 98 20.59 8.95 16.80
N LYS A 99 20.39 10.15 16.27
CA LYS A 99 19.14 10.91 16.46
C LYS A 99 17.93 10.22 15.84
N ILE A 100 18.10 9.58 14.67
CA ILE A 100 17.03 8.78 14.07
C ILE A 100 16.75 7.53 14.91
N THR A 101 17.78 6.91 15.50
CA THR A 101 17.62 5.77 16.39
C THR A 101 16.85 6.15 17.66
N VAL A 102 17.13 7.33 18.23
CA VAL A 102 16.36 7.86 19.36
C VAL A 102 14.88 8.07 18.97
N LEU A 103 14.63 8.72 17.84
CA LEU A 103 13.27 8.92 17.33
C LEU A 103 12.52 7.59 17.12
N TYR A 104 13.22 6.58 16.61
CA TYR A 104 12.67 5.22 16.43
C TYR A 104 12.31 4.58 17.78
N ASN A 105 13.20 4.65 18.76
CA ASN A 105 12.95 4.08 20.09
C ASN A 105 11.75 4.78 20.77
N GLU A 106 11.66 6.10 20.67
CA GLU A 106 10.52 6.85 21.17
C GLU A 106 9.21 6.43 20.46
N TRP A 107 9.23 6.27 19.13
CA TRP A 107 8.07 5.75 18.42
C TRP A 107 7.70 4.33 18.87
N CYS A 108 8.68 3.45 19.10
CA CYS A 108 8.42 2.09 19.61
C CYS A 108 7.69 2.08 20.96
N ILE A 109 7.96 3.08 21.81
CA ILE A 109 7.35 3.21 23.13
C ILE A 109 5.97 3.83 23.04
N TYR A 110 5.86 4.99 22.39
CA TYR A 110 4.67 5.83 22.44
C TYR A 110 3.72 5.62 21.26
N LYS A 111 4.16 4.94 20.20
CA LYS A 111 3.37 4.71 18.96
C LYS A 111 2.78 5.98 18.36
N ASP A 112 3.49 7.09 18.50
CA ASP A 112 3.08 8.39 18.03
C ASP A 112 3.07 8.46 16.50
N THR A 113 1.92 8.84 15.92
CA THR A 113 1.72 8.84 14.47
C THR A 113 2.59 9.87 13.76
N TYR A 114 2.82 11.04 14.36
CA TYR A 114 3.68 12.06 13.78
C TYR A 114 5.13 11.57 13.66
N LYS A 115 5.65 10.95 14.73
CA LYS A 115 6.99 10.34 14.73
C LYS A 115 7.10 9.21 13.70
N TYR A 116 6.06 8.39 13.58
CA TYR A 116 5.98 7.35 12.53
C TYR A 116 6.11 7.94 11.13
N ILE A 117 5.38 9.01 10.83
CA ILE A 117 5.42 9.66 9.51
C ILE A 117 6.78 10.28 9.25
N ILE A 118 7.38 10.95 10.24
CA ILE A 118 8.74 11.49 10.13
C ILE A 118 9.73 10.37 9.82
N LEU A 119 9.71 9.28 10.58
CA LEU A 119 10.57 8.12 10.35
C LEU A 119 10.41 7.55 8.95
N LYS A 120 9.16 7.35 8.49
CA LYS A 120 8.88 6.86 7.14
C LYS A 120 9.28 7.83 6.03
N LYS A 121 9.32 9.14 6.28
CA LYS A 121 9.83 10.13 5.34
C LYS A 121 11.36 10.19 5.32
N LEU A 122 12.01 10.02 6.46
CA LEU A 122 13.45 10.10 6.61
C LEU A 122 14.15 8.80 6.21
N THR A 123 13.49 7.65 6.40
CA THR A 123 14.08 6.35 6.11
C THR A 123 13.61 5.83 4.77
N TYR A 124 14.55 5.43 3.93
CA TYR A 124 14.26 4.74 2.65
C TYR A 124 13.78 3.31 2.85
N MET A 125 13.86 2.80 4.08
CA MET A 125 13.69 1.38 4.41
C MET A 125 12.58 1.20 5.43
N SER A 126 12.10 -0.03 5.53
CA SER A 126 11.26 -0.39 6.65
C SER A 126 11.94 -0.04 7.97
N LEU A 127 11.16 0.30 8.96
CA LEU A 127 11.64 0.66 10.30
C LEU A 127 12.59 -0.38 10.92
N LYS A 128 12.50 -1.65 10.50
CA LYS A 128 13.42 -2.73 10.94
C LYS A 128 14.85 -2.61 10.39
N MET A 129 15.10 -1.78 9.38
CA MET A 129 16.41 -1.66 8.73
C MET A 129 17.10 -0.32 8.99
N LEU A 130 16.85 0.33 10.10
CA LEU A 130 17.53 1.54 10.57
C LEU A 130 19.06 1.36 10.84
N ARG A 131 19.62 0.18 10.56
CA ARG A 131 21.03 -0.15 10.80
C ARG A 131 22.01 0.28 9.70
N ARG A 132 21.59 1.00 8.67
CA ARG A 132 22.50 1.50 7.65
C ARG A 132 22.85 2.95 7.87
N ASP A 133 24.14 3.18 7.96
CA ASP A 133 24.81 4.46 8.03
C ASP A 133 24.20 5.48 7.04
N ILE A 134 23.78 6.65 7.53
CA ILE A 134 23.24 7.78 6.74
C ILE A 134 24.29 8.35 5.77
N LYS A 135 25.45 7.77 5.66
CA LYS A 135 26.56 8.22 4.80
C LYS A 135 26.35 8.08 3.28
N ASP A 136 25.20 7.59 2.82
CA ASP A 136 24.92 7.62 1.38
C ASP A 136 24.60 9.07 0.94
N ARG A 137 25.39 9.61 0.03
CA ARG A 137 25.23 10.98 -0.54
C ARG A 137 23.80 11.28 -1.00
N ARG A 138 23.00 10.26 -1.37
CA ARG A 138 21.60 10.41 -1.77
C ARG A 138 20.68 10.73 -0.60
N GLU A 139 21.03 10.30 0.61
CA GLU A 139 20.26 10.63 1.81
C GLU A 139 20.51 12.09 2.22
N TYR A 140 21.73 12.58 2.10
CA TYR A 140 22.05 14.01 2.30
C TYR A 140 21.25 14.92 1.38
N GLN A 141 21.12 14.60 0.10
CA GLN A 141 20.31 15.40 -0.83
C GLN A 141 18.84 15.49 -0.45
N ILE A 142 18.28 14.44 0.18
CA ILE A 142 16.90 14.45 0.68
C ILE A 142 16.74 15.43 1.85
N TRP A 143 17.75 15.57 2.70
CA TRP A 143 17.75 16.51 3.82
C TRP A 143 17.80 17.98 3.39
N GLU A 144 18.55 18.28 2.36
CA GLU A 144 18.69 19.63 1.83
C GLU A 144 17.45 20.06 1.04
N THR A 145 16.78 19.13 0.36
CA THR A 145 15.62 19.46 -0.48
C THR A 145 14.39 19.76 0.37
N LYS A 146 13.84 20.96 0.20
CA LYS A 146 12.57 21.33 0.84
C LYS A 146 11.44 20.46 0.32
N SER A 147 10.80 19.70 1.21
CA SER A 147 9.59 18.94 0.88
C SER A 147 8.43 19.89 0.58
N LYS A 148 7.56 19.49 -0.34
CA LYS A 148 6.33 20.23 -0.68
C LYS A 148 5.17 19.23 -0.77
N VAL A 149 3.98 19.71 -0.50
CA VAL A 149 2.76 18.96 -0.80
C VAL A 149 2.59 18.88 -2.31
N ASN A 150 2.22 17.73 -2.81
CA ASN A 150 1.89 17.54 -4.22
C ASN A 150 0.38 17.33 -4.41
N LYS A 151 -0.09 17.51 -5.66
CA LYS A 151 -1.50 17.40 -6.02
C LYS A 151 -2.13 16.03 -5.68
N HIS A 152 -1.36 14.95 -5.75
CA HIS A 152 -1.87 13.62 -5.44
C HIS A 152 -2.07 13.40 -3.95
N GLN A 153 -1.26 14.05 -3.10
CA GLN A 153 -1.45 14.01 -1.65
C GLN A 153 -2.72 14.76 -1.24
N MET A 154 -3.01 15.89 -1.87
CA MET A 154 -4.27 16.63 -1.65
C MET A 154 -5.47 15.81 -2.11
N LYS A 155 -5.43 15.25 -3.31
CA LYS A 155 -6.49 14.37 -3.81
C LYS A 155 -6.68 13.12 -2.98
N PHE A 156 -5.61 12.57 -2.43
CA PHE A 156 -5.70 11.43 -1.53
C PHE A 156 -6.41 11.81 -0.21
N GLN A 157 -6.21 13.04 0.26
CA GLN A 157 -6.98 13.57 1.39
C GLN A 157 -8.47 13.69 1.06
N GLU A 158 -8.82 14.16 -0.16
CA GLU A 158 -10.20 14.20 -0.64
C GLU A 158 -10.81 12.80 -0.70
N PHE A 159 -10.08 11.81 -1.26
CA PHE A 159 -10.49 10.41 -1.29
C PHE A 159 -10.78 9.88 0.11
N LEU A 160 -9.86 10.03 1.05
CA LEU A 160 -10.05 9.55 2.41
C LEU A 160 -11.23 10.21 3.14
N ASN A 161 -11.63 11.42 2.73
CA ASN A 161 -12.77 12.16 3.27
C ASN A 161 -14.07 11.95 2.48
N SER A 162 -14.04 11.20 1.36
CA SER A 162 -15.25 10.87 0.61
C SER A 162 -16.22 10.04 1.48
N PRO A 163 -17.52 10.31 1.43
CA PRO A 163 -18.54 9.53 2.15
C PRO A 163 -18.62 8.07 1.69
N ASN A 164 -18.05 7.75 0.53
CA ASN A 164 -18.04 6.40 -0.04
C ASN A 164 -16.77 5.61 0.30
N VAL A 165 -15.89 6.13 1.17
CA VAL A 165 -14.66 5.46 1.60
C VAL A 165 -14.78 4.99 3.05
N PHE A 166 -14.70 3.69 3.23
CA PHE A 166 -14.82 2.99 4.51
C PHE A 166 -13.48 2.35 4.87
N ILE A 167 -12.92 2.74 6.01
CA ILE A 167 -11.61 2.28 6.48
C ILE A 167 -11.84 1.29 7.62
N THR A 168 -11.22 0.10 7.55
CA THR A 168 -11.31 -0.94 8.58
C THR A 168 -9.95 -1.50 8.94
N ASN A 169 -9.85 -2.06 10.18
CA ASN A 169 -8.63 -2.68 10.71
C ASN A 169 -8.90 -4.14 11.12
N ASN A 170 -9.43 -4.89 10.20
CA ASN A 170 -9.77 -6.29 10.45
C ASN A 170 -8.68 -7.21 9.87
N ASP A 171 -8.67 -8.45 10.33
CA ASP A 171 -7.99 -9.50 9.58
C ASP A 171 -8.58 -9.57 8.16
N TRP A 172 -7.74 -9.86 7.16
CA TRP A 172 -8.15 -9.93 5.77
C TRP A 172 -9.33 -10.89 5.55
N LYS A 173 -9.37 -11.99 6.31
CA LYS A 173 -10.40 -13.03 6.19
C LYS A 173 -11.76 -12.55 6.70
N GLU A 174 -11.79 -11.73 7.74
CA GLU A 174 -13.01 -11.08 8.21
C GLU A 174 -13.54 -10.10 7.17
N CYS A 175 -12.65 -9.27 6.63
CA CYS A 175 -12.98 -8.35 5.56
C CYS A 175 -13.54 -9.12 4.35
N TYR A 176 -12.83 -10.13 3.87
CA TYR A 176 -13.23 -10.95 2.73
C TYR A 176 -14.58 -11.64 2.94
N ASN A 177 -14.79 -12.33 4.08
CA ASN A 177 -16.02 -13.06 4.37
C ASN A 177 -17.28 -12.19 4.36
N LYS A 178 -17.14 -10.92 4.64
CA LYS A 178 -18.24 -9.94 4.61
C LYS A 178 -18.74 -9.66 3.19
N TYR A 179 -17.87 -9.78 2.17
CA TYR A 179 -18.16 -9.29 0.82
C TYR A 179 -18.16 -10.38 -0.26
N LYS A 180 -17.74 -11.59 0.03
CA LYS A 180 -17.50 -12.67 -0.94
C LYS A 180 -18.73 -13.19 -1.67
N ASP A 181 -19.92 -13.05 -1.08
CA ASP A 181 -21.16 -13.69 -1.56
C ASP A 181 -22.02 -12.78 -2.46
N ASP A 182 -21.51 -11.61 -2.85
CA ASP A 182 -22.25 -10.66 -3.69
C ASP A 182 -21.49 -10.37 -4.99
N ASN A 183 -22.12 -10.59 -6.12
CA ASN A 183 -21.56 -10.33 -7.45
C ASN A 183 -21.42 -8.83 -7.81
N ALA A 184 -21.98 -7.94 -7.00
CA ALA A 184 -21.72 -6.50 -7.09
C ALA A 184 -20.42 -6.07 -6.41
N ASN A 185 -19.69 -7.01 -5.80
CA ASN A 185 -18.42 -6.78 -5.14
C ASN A 185 -17.24 -7.16 -6.03
N LEU A 186 -16.24 -6.29 -6.05
CA LEU A 186 -14.95 -6.53 -6.64
C LEU A 186 -13.89 -6.49 -5.54
N ILE A 187 -13.19 -7.62 -5.33
CA ILE A 187 -12.18 -7.79 -4.29
C ILE A 187 -10.81 -7.83 -4.95
N ILE A 188 -9.91 -6.93 -4.55
CA ILE A 188 -8.56 -6.86 -5.08
C ILE A 188 -7.57 -7.29 -4.00
N PHE A 189 -6.87 -8.37 -4.24
CA PHE A 189 -5.87 -8.91 -3.35
C PHE A 189 -4.47 -8.52 -3.86
N ASP A 190 -3.73 -7.77 -3.04
CA ASP A 190 -2.30 -7.50 -3.18
C ASP A 190 -1.58 -7.94 -1.88
N PRO A 191 -1.59 -9.24 -1.57
CA PRO A 191 -1.01 -9.75 -0.34
C PRO A 191 0.52 -9.70 -0.38
N PRO A 192 1.22 -9.81 0.76
CA PRO A 192 2.64 -10.05 0.79
C PRO A 192 3.02 -11.26 -0.07
N TYR A 193 3.99 -11.11 -0.98
CA TYR A 193 4.35 -12.15 -1.95
C TYR A 193 5.00 -13.37 -1.28
N VAL A 194 4.79 -14.54 -1.88
CA VAL A 194 5.24 -15.86 -1.38
C VAL A 194 6.74 -15.88 -1.06
N LYS A 195 7.57 -15.28 -1.92
CA LYS A 195 9.04 -15.25 -1.78
C LYS A 195 9.60 -13.93 -1.27
N SER A 196 8.76 -12.94 -0.94
CA SER A 196 9.30 -11.69 -0.43
C SER A 196 9.93 -11.93 0.94
N ASN A 197 11.06 -11.27 1.19
CA ASN A 197 11.61 -11.17 2.54
C ASN A 197 10.64 -10.35 3.39
N ASN A 198 9.60 -11.03 3.90
CA ASN A 198 8.46 -10.47 4.63
C ASN A 198 8.85 -9.93 6.02
N THR A 199 10.16 -9.70 6.27
CA THR A 199 10.66 -9.07 7.50
C THR A 199 10.15 -7.65 7.71
N ASN A 200 9.54 -7.05 6.67
CA ASN A 200 8.96 -5.70 6.71
C ASN A 200 7.49 -5.70 7.12
N TYR A 201 6.84 -6.85 7.06
CA TYR A 201 5.47 -7.05 7.52
C TYR A 201 5.51 -7.69 8.91
N ASN A 202 4.52 -7.41 9.75
CA ASN A 202 4.39 -8.12 11.03
C ASN A 202 4.32 -9.63 10.79
N GLU A 203 4.83 -10.44 11.71
CA GLU A 203 4.88 -11.90 11.54
C GLU A 203 3.52 -12.53 11.23
N ASP A 204 2.44 -11.92 11.73
CA ASP A 204 1.05 -12.28 11.46
C ASP A 204 0.54 -11.89 10.06
N CYS A 205 1.26 -11.06 9.32
CA CYS A 205 0.89 -10.58 7.98
C CYS A 205 1.58 -11.37 6.86
N ARG A 206 2.19 -12.50 7.15
CA ARG A 206 2.70 -13.40 6.13
C ARG A 206 1.49 -13.93 5.37
N GLY A 207 1.34 -13.51 4.09
CA GLY A 207 0.18 -13.79 3.24
C GLY A 207 -0.11 -15.27 2.94
N LEU A 208 0.58 -16.18 3.63
CA LEU A 208 0.43 -17.64 3.53
C LEU A 208 -1.03 -18.09 3.71
N ASN A 209 -1.74 -17.50 4.66
CA ASN A 209 -3.13 -17.90 4.93
C ASN A 209 -4.10 -17.56 3.79
N VAL A 210 -3.83 -16.55 2.98
CA VAL A 210 -4.67 -16.27 1.81
C VAL A 210 -4.50 -17.34 0.74
N TYR A 211 -3.29 -17.83 0.57
CA TYR A 211 -3.00 -18.88 -0.41
C TYR A 211 -3.60 -20.24 -0.04
N GLU A 212 -3.83 -20.51 1.24
CA GLU A 212 -4.53 -21.71 1.71
C GLU A 212 -6.04 -21.71 1.39
N ASN A 213 -6.62 -20.56 1.09
CA ASN A 213 -8.06 -20.38 0.84
C ASN A 213 -8.38 -20.14 -0.66
N LEU A 214 -7.42 -20.30 -1.58
CA LEU A 214 -7.60 -19.97 -2.98
C LEU A 214 -8.73 -20.76 -3.65
N ASN A 215 -8.88 -22.04 -3.32
CA ASN A 215 -9.94 -22.87 -3.90
C ASN A 215 -11.35 -22.40 -3.53
N ASP A 216 -11.51 -21.86 -2.33
CA ASP A 216 -12.79 -21.31 -1.87
C ASP A 216 -13.03 -19.96 -2.55
N ILE A 217 -12.02 -19.07 -2.53
CA ILE A 217 -12.10 -17.75 -3.17
C ILE A 217 -12.40 -17.86 -4.66
N ASN A 218 -11.87 -18.87 -5.34
CA ASN A 218 -12.08 -19.09 -6.77
C ASN A 218 -13.55 -19.38 -7.13
N LYS A 219 -14.36 -19.84 -6.17
CA LYS A 219 -15.76 -20.23 -6.36
C LYS A 219 -16.77 -19.22 -5.85
N ASP A 220 -16.32 -18.17 -5.22
CA ASP A 220 -17.19 -17.15 -4.64
C ASP A 220 -17.85 -16.26 -5.69
N LYS A 221 -18.99 -15.66 -5.34
CA LYS A 221 -19.75 -14.80 -6.28
C LYS A 221 -19.07 -13.47 -6.56
N ALA A 222 -18.32 -12.92 -5.59
CA ALA A 222 -17.57 -11.71 -5.78
C ALA A 222 -16.50 -11.89 -6.86
N GLN A 223 -16.28 -10.86 -7.68
CA GLN A 223 -15.15 -10.87 -8.61
C GLN A 223 -13.86 -10.66 -7.82
N SER A 224 -12.97 -11.64 -7.80
CA SER A 224 -11.72 -11.61 -7.06
C SER A 224 -10.52 -11.53 -8.00
N TYR A 225 -9.66 -10.53 -7.80
CA TYR A 225 -8.43 -10.33 -8.56
C TYR A 225 -7.22 -10.44 -7.63
N PHE A 226 -6.19 -11.14 -8.09
CA PHE A 226 -4.89 -11.19 -7.41
C PHE A 226 -3.81 -10.57 -8.31
N ILE A 227 -2.96 -9.74 -7.71
CA ILE A 227 -1.82 -9.09 -8.37
C ILE A 227 -0.56 -9.61 -7.69
N LEU A 228 0.19 -10.48 -8.38
CA LEU A 228 1.30 -11.23 -7.79
C LEU A 228 2.54 -11.20 -8.68
N GLU A 229 3.69 -11.57 -8.12
CA GLU A 229 4.90 -11.83 -8.89
C GLU A 229 4.73 -13.14 -9.68
N ASP A 230 5.09 -13.13 -10.98
CA ASP A 230 5.06 -14.29 -11.88
C ASP A 230 6.25 -15.20 -11.59
N ILE A 231 6.06 -16.14 -10.68
CA ILE A 231 7.02 -17.19 -10.30
C ILE A 231 6.33 -18.56 -10.33
N GLU A 232 7.12 -19.62 -10.41
CA GLU A 232 6.58 -20.99 -10.54
C GLU A 232 5.62 -21.34 -9.37
N GLU A 233 5.94 -20.90 -8.15
CA GLU A 233 5.10 -21.14 -6.99
C GLU A 233 3.73 -20.47 -7.10
N THR A 234 3.65 -19.25 -7.60
CA THR A 234 2.36 -18.58 -7.85
C THR A 234 1.59 -19.26 -8.97
N LYS A 235 2.25 -19.68 -10.02
CA LYS A 235 1.60 -20.42 -11.12
C LYS A 235 0.98 -21.73 -10.65
N GLU A 236 1.70 -22.50 -9.84
CA GLU A 236 1.16 -23.75 -9.31
C GLU A 236 -0.03 -23.52 -8.35
N LEU A 237 0.07 -22.50 -7.48
CA LEU A 237 -1.02 -22.14 -6.56
C LEU A 237 -2.27 -21.67 -7.30
N PHE A 238 -2.11 -20.97 -8.42
CA PHE A 238 -3.19 -20.35 -9.19
C PHE A 238 -3.53 -21.09 -10.49
N LYS A 239 -3.14 -22.36 -10.64
CA LYS A 239 -3.36 -23.13 -11.88
C LYS A 239 -4.81 -23.24 -12.32
N GLU A 240 -5.76 -23.16 -11.37
CA GLU A 240 -7.20 -23.21 -11.64
C GLU A 240 -7.83 -21.81 -11.84
N TRP A 241 -7.01 -20.75 -11.85
CA TRP A 241 -7.46 -19.38 -12.00
C TRP A 241 -7.31 -18.86 -13.43
N ASN A 242 -8.15 -17.90 -13.80
CA ASN A 242 -8.00 -17.22 -15.09
C ASN A 242 -6.82 -16.24 -15.05
N ILE A 243 -5.87 -16.43 -15.94
CA ILE A 243 -4.78 -15.47 -16.16
C ILE A 243 -5.29 -14.40 -17.12
N LEU A 244 -5.32 -13.14 -16.69
CA LEU A 244 -5.78 -12.02 -17.50
C LEU A 244 -4.63 -11.35 -18.27
N GLY A 245 -3.43 -11.35 -17.70
CA GLY A 245 -2.27 -10.79 -18.33
C GLY A 245 -1.07 -10.64 -17.41
N THR A 246 0.03 -10.21 -17.97
CA THR A 246 1.29 -9.96 -17.26
C THR A 246 1.84 -8.59 -17.61
N TYR A 247 2.62 -8.00 -16.70
CA TYR A 247 3.32 -6.74 -16.96
C TYR A 247 4.69 -6.70 -16.26
N PRO A 248 5.68 -6.00 -16.84
CA PRO A 248 6.99 -5.88 -16.22
C PRO A 248 6.97 -4.93 -15.04
N LYS A 249 7.65 -5.31 -13.96
CA LYS A 249 7.87 -4.50 -12.76
C LYS A 249 9.36 -4.32 -12.51
N THR A 250 9.80 -3.06 -12.44
CA THR A 250 11.15 -2.73 -12.02
C THR A 250 11.12 -2.11 -10.61
N TYR A 251 11.77 -2.77 -9.68
CA TYR A 251 11.93 -2.25 -8.32
C TYR A 251 13.00 -1.16 -8.30
N SER A 252 12.60 0.06 -7.98
CA SER A 252 13.47 1.25 -8.04
C SER A 252 14.74 1.12 -7.19
N ARG A 253 14.69 0.36 -6.12
CA ARG A 253 15.78 0.19 -5.16
C ARG A 253 16.81 -0.86 -5.60
N SER A 254 16.35 -2.07 -5.88
CA SER A 254 17.24 -3.19 -6.27
C SER A 254 17.61 -3.16 -7.75
N ARG A 255 16.95 -2.30 -8.54
CA ARG A 255 16.97 -2.31 -10.01
C ARG A 255 16.61 -3.68 -10.62
N ARG A 256 16.07 -4.59 -9.79
CA ARG A 256 15.57 -5.89 -10.24
C ARG A 256 14.32 -5.65 -11.07
N THR A 257 14.26 -6.25 -12.24
CA THR A 257 13.05 -6.36 -13.04
C THR A 257 12.47 -7.75 -12.85
N THR A 258 11.17 -7.82 -12.66
CA THR A 258 10.39 -9.04 -12.57
C THR A 258 9.12 -8.87 -13.41
N VAL A 259 8.36 -9.93 -13.56
CA VAL A 259 7.04 -9.89 -14.18
C VAL A 259 6.00 -10.04 -13.11
N HIS A 260 4.93 -9.25 -13.16
CA HIS A 260 3.74 -9.44 -12.35
C HIS A 260 2.64 -10.03 -13.22
N ILE A 261 1.76 -10.79 -12.60
CA ILE A 261 0.64 -11.48 -13.22
C ILE A 261 -0.65 -11.10 -12.51
N VAL A 262 -1.72 -10.96 -13.29
CA VAL A 262 -3.06 -10.69 -12.80
C VAL A 262 -3.92 -11.93 -12.99
N TYR A 263 -4.40 -12.47 -11.88
CA TYR A 263 -5.34 -13.58 -11.84
C TYR A 263 -6.74 -13.09 -11.52
N LYS A 264 -7.73 -13.75 -12.08
CA LYS A 264 -9.15 -13.57 -11.76
C LYS A 264 -9.78 -14.93 -11.45
N ASN A 265 -10.68 -14.97 -10.46
CA ASN A 265 -11.49 -16.15 -10.19
C ASN A 265 -12.35 -16.52 -11.41
N ILE A 266 -12.86 -17.77 -11.43
CA ILE A 266 -13.58 -18.32 -12.59
C ILE A 266 -15.06 -17.91 -12.67
N THR A 267 -15.57 -17.21 -11.68
CA THR A 267 -16.95 -16.69 -11.66
C THR A 267 -17.11 -15.37 -12.39
#